data_bd4263094c41e1e83cceb366cac9969c
#
_entry.id   bd4263094c41e1e83cceb366cac9969c
#
_cell.length_a   1.000
_cell.length_b   1.000
_cell.length_c   1.000
_cell.angle_alpha   90.00
_cell.angle_beta   90.00
_cell.angle_gamma   90.00
#
_symmetry.space_group_name_H-M   'P 1'
#
loop_
_entity.id
_entity.type
_entity.pdbx_description
1 polymer ?
#
loop_
_entity_poly.entity_id
_entity_poly.type
_entity_poly.pdbx_seq_one_letter_code
_entity_poly.pdbx_strand_id
1 'polypeptide(L)'
;MYHGAAPPPGGVFFIDYRSFEMRIMTTLPMDDLKKAGPAAREIEAAGYDGVMTMENAHHPFLPLAVAALETERVELLTAVAIAFPRSPMVCANASWDLQVASGGRFVLGLGPQIRAHNVRRFSVPWSAPAARMREYVESLRAIWRAWRNGEKLDYQGEHYRFSLMTPAFTPPSGGQPMAPVTIAAVGPGMLKVAGSRCDGVRLHPFCTSRYFEEFCLPRLVEGFGENGITREQFEITGGGYVVTGRDEEAIRRGMDEVKVRLGFYGSTPDYWPVLEMHGYGDLGRKLRQMTREGKWGELAGEIPDDLVRLFAAVGVHADIKDAIGARFGNGVDTLYAGMLPTADRDLPPDLIRDIQTIPVAFEGFVER
;
A
#
# COMPACT_ATOMS: atom_id res chain seq x y z
N MET A 1 -25.23 -17.76 6.71
CA MET A 1 -25.29 -18.68 5.57
C MET A 1 -25.65 -17.87 4.33
N TYR A 2 -24.66 -17.47 3.54
CA TYR A 2 -24.89 -16.81 2.26
C TYR A 2 -24.78 -17.86 1.15
N HIS A 3 -25.90 -18.16 0.51
CA HIS A 3 -25.92 -18.90 -0.74
C HIS A 3 -25.56 -17.92 -1.86
N GLY A 4 -24.33 -18.02 -2.35
CA GLY A 4 -23.85 -17.24 -3.48
C GLY A 4 -24.45 -17.73 -4.78
N ALA A 5 -25.37 -16.94 -5.33
CA ALA A 5 -25.71 -17.02 -6.75
C ALA A 5 -24.64 -16.21 -7.53
N ALA A 6 -24.12 -16.76 -8.63
CA ALA A 6 -23.23 -16.03 -9.52
C ALA A 6 -23.94 -14.76 -10.06
N PRO A 7 -23.25 -13.60 -10.08
CA PRO A 7 -23.85 -12.37 -10.56
C PRO A 7 -24.11 -12.42 -12.06
N PRO A 8 -25.16 -11.71 -12.55
CA PRO A 8 -25.37 -11.55 -13.97
C PRO A 8 -24.27 -10.69 -14.61
N PRO A 9 -23.92 -10.90 -15.87
CA PRO A 9 -22.90 -10.11 -16.56
C PRO A 9 -23.38 -8.64 -16.66
N GLY A 10 -22.59 -7.72 -16.08
CA GLY A 10 -22.84 -6.27 -16.10
C GLY A 10 -23.43 -5.67 -14.81
N GLY A 11 -23.51 -6.42 -13.73
CA GLY A 11 -24.02 -5.92 -12.45
C GLY A 11 -22.98 -5.05 -11.72
N VAL A 12 -23.34 -3.82 -11.39
CA VAL A 12 -22.62 -2.99 -10.42
C VAL A 12 -22.80 -3.65 -9.05
N PHE A 13 -21.71 -4.04 -8.41
CA PHE A 13 -21.74 -4.55 -7.05
C PHE A 13 -22.04 -3.39 -6.09
N PHE A 14 -23.26 -3.33 -5.57
CA PHE A 14 -23.54 -2.52 -4.39
C PHE A 14 -23.09 -3.33 -3.17
N ILE A 15 -21.94 -2.96 -2.60
CA ILE A 15 -21.51 -3.45 -1.30
C ILE A 15 -22.27 -2.61 -0.27
N ASP A 16 -23.06 -3.25 0.59
CA ASP A 16 -23.73 -2.59 1.70
C ASP A 16 -22.67 -2.28 2.78
N TYR A 17 -22.13 -1.08 2.76
CA TYR A 17 -21.11 -0.64 3.70
C TYR A 17 -21.73 -0.42 5.09
N ARG A 18 -21.42 -1.28 6.03
CA ARG A 18 -21.51 -0.93 7.45
C ARG A 18 -20.48 0.15 7.73
N SER A 19 -20.81 1.18 8.50
CA SER A 19 -20.02 2.40 8.65
C SER A 19 -18.77 2.18 9.52
N PHE A 20 -17.71 1.66 8.93
CA PHE A 20 -16.36 1.82 9.45
C PHE A 20 -15.75 3.08 8.84
N GLU A 21 -14.81 3.69 9.52
CA GLU A 21 -14.26 5.00 9.20
C GLU A 21 -13.00 4.88 8.33
N MET A 22 -12.88 5.79 7.36
CA MET A 22 -11.70 5.85 6.49
C MET A 22 -10.45 6.18 7.32
N ARG A 23 -9.36 5.46 7.05
CA ARG A 23 -8.10 5.64 7.75
C ARG A 23 -7.18 6.55 6.96
N ILE A 24 -6.44 7.42 7.67
CA ILE A 24 -5.49 8.35 7.06
C ILE A 24 -4.10 8.10 7.64
N MET A 25 -3.17 7.76 6.78
CA MET A 25 -1.77 7.56 7.12
C MET A 25 -0.89 8.65 6.50
N THR A 26 0.22 8.94 7.15
CA THR A 26 1.24 9.85 6.60
C THR A 26 2.63 9.25 6.68
N THR A 27 3.61 9.89 6.01
CA THR A 27 4.98 9.41 5.93
C THR A 27 5.80 9.82 7.15
N LEU A 28 6.58 8.89 7.68
CA LEU A 28 7.58 9.16 8.71
C LEU A 28 8.89 9.64 8.06
N PRO A 29 9.61 10.63 8.64
CA PRO A 29 10.95 10.98 8.18
C PRO A 29 11.90 9.79 8.22
N MET A 30 12.68 9.58 7.16
CA MET A 30 13.60 8.44 7.03
C MET A 30 15.05 8.85 6.86
N ASP A 31 15.31 10.14 6.61
CA ASP A 31 16.63 10.71 6.35
C ASP A 31 17.50 10.80 7.63
N ASP A 32 16.86 10.93 8.78
CA ASP A 32 17.52 10.99 10.08
C ASP A 32 16.67 10.28 11.15
N LEU A 33 17.17 9.19 11.71
CA LEU A 33 16.47 8.43 12.74
C LEU A 33 16.14 9.25 14.00
N LYS A 34 16.92 10.31 14.29
CA LYS A 34 16.66 11.20 15.43
C LYS A 34 15.35 12.01 15.24
N LYS A 35 14.92 12.21 14.01
CA LYS A 35 13.66 12.89 13.70
C LYS A 35 12.44 11.97 13.77
N ALA A 36 12.65 10.65 13.65
CA ALA A 36 11.55 9.69 13.54
C ALA A 36 10.65 9.66 14.78
N GLY A 37 11.22 9.64 15.98
CA GLY A 37 10.47 9.62 17.24
C GLY A 37 9.63 10.89 17.48
N PRO A 38 10.24 12.09 17.47
CA PRO A 38 9.49 13.34 17.59
C PRO A 38 8.36 13.45 16.55
N ALA A 39 8.66 13.17 15.27
CA ALA A 39 7.66 13.22 14.21
C ALA A 39 6.52 12.22 14.42
N ALA A 40 6.82 11.00 14.87
CA ALA A 40 5.80 10.00 15.15
C ALA A 40 4.81 10.46 16.24
N ARG A 41 5.34 11.09 17.33
CA ARG A 41 4.49 11.67 18.39
C ARG A 41 3.62 12.82 17.86
N GLU A 42 4.18 13.71 17.06
CA GLU A 42 3.44 14.82 16.45
C GLU A 42 2.31 14.31 15.53
N ILE A 43 2.60 13.30 14.69
CA ILE A 43 1.62 12.65 13.82
C ILE A 43 0.51 11.99 14.65
N GLU A 44 0.85 11.28 15.72
CA GLU A 44 -0.12 10.67 16.62
C GLU A 44 -1.00 11.72 17.31
N ALA A 45 -0.40 12.83 17.76
CA ALA A 45 -1.12 13.93 18.38
C ALA A 45 -2.05 14.67 17.40
N ALA A 46 -1.67 14.73 16.12
CA ALA A 46 -2.50 15.34 15.07
C ALA A 46 -3.72 14.48 14.71
N GLY A 47 -3.78 13.20 15.11
CA GLY A 47 -4.94 12.33 14.93
C GLY A 47 -4.87 11.42 13.70
N TYR A 48 -3.70 11.26 13.08
CA TYR A 48 -3.52 10.25 12.04
C TYR A 48 -3.66 8.82 12.59
N ASP A 49 -4.13 7.91 11.75
CA ASP A 49 -4.31 6.49 12.10
C ASP A 49 -2.99 5.70 12.05
N GLY A 50 -2.03 6.17 11.25
CA GLY A 50 -0.77 5.47 11.13
C GLY A 50 0.34 6.26 10.44
N VAL A 51 1.55 5.72 10.56
CA VAL A 51 2.76 6.20 9.92
C VAL A 51 3.35 5.15 9.02
N MET A 52 3.87 5.57 7.88
CA MET A 52 4.47 4.67 6.91
C MET A 52 5.88 5.06 6.51
N THR A 53 6.65 4.06 6.09
CA THR A 53 7.99 4.22 5.51
C THR A 53 8.08 3.57 4.16
N MET A 54 8.90 4.12 3.27
CA MET A 54 9.17 3.60 1.93
C MET A 54 10.64 3.19 1.81
N GLU A 55 10.91 2.08 1.12
CA GLU A 55 12.28 1.67 0.86
C GLU A 55 12.83 2.29 -0.42
N ASN A 56 13.44 3.45 -0.29
CA ASN A 56 14.11 4.16 -1.38
C ASN A 56 15.64 4.23 -1.14
N ALA A 57 16.09 5.31 -0.50
CA ALA A 57 17.49 5.51 -0.10
C ALA A 57 17.80 4.92 1.28
N HIS A 58 16.80 4.76 2.13
CA HIS A 58 16.94 4.35 3.53
C HIS A 58 16.21 3.04 3.82
N HIS A 59 16.57 2.41 4.94
CA HIS A 59 15.99 1.15 5.39
C HIS A 59 14.59 1.37 5.99
N PRO A 60 13.55 0.62 5.56
CA PRO A 60 12.17 0.94 5.92
C PRO A 60 11.79 0.57 7.37
N PHE A 61 12.45 -0.39 7.99
CA PHE A 61 12.10 -0.87 9.34
C PHE A 61 12.69 -0.01 10.46
N LEU A 62 13.86 0.61 10.27
CA LEU A 62 14.55 1.32 11.36
C LEU A 62 13.78 2.53 11.91
N PRO A 63 13.20 3.43 11.08
CA PRO A 63 12.39 4.53 11.61
C PRO A 63 11.12 4.02 12.32
N LEU A 64 10.54 2.90 11.87
CA LEU A 64 9.38 2.30 12.53
C LEU A 64 9.72 1.71 13.90
N ALA A 65 10.93 1.17 14.07
CA ALA A 65 11.39 0.72 15.39
C ALA A 65 11.47 1.88 16.39
N VAL A 66 11.95 3.04 15.94
CA VAL A 66 11.94 4.25 16.78
C VAL A 66 10.51 4.69 17.07
N ALA A 67 9.64 4.75 16.07
CA ALA A 67 8.24 5.14 16.24
C ALA A 67 7.48 4.18 17.17
N ALA A 68 7.77 2.86 17.12
CA ALA A 68 7.14 1.87 17.99
C ALA A 68 7.32 2.16 19.48
N LEU A 69 8.48 2.70 19.84
CA LEU A 69 8.83 3.03 21.23
C LEU A 69 8.31 4.41 21.69
N GLU A 70 7.91 5.25 20.76
CA GLU A 70 7.56 6.65 20.98
C GLU A 70 6.07 6.95 20.82
N THR A 71 5.27 5.95 20.42
CA THR A 71 3.82 6.07 20.16
C THR A 71 3.04 4.93 20.78
N GLU A 72 1.73 5.14 21.01
CA GLU A 72 0.85 4.17 21.67
C GLU A 72 -0.32 3.70 20.78
N ARG A 73 -0.74 4.50 19.78
CA ARG A 73 -1.96 4.24 19.00
C ARG A 73 -1.73 4.06 17.51
N VAL A 74 -0.89 4.90 16.91
CA VAL A 74 -0.69 4.88 15.45
C VAL A 74 -0.15 3.54 14.97
N GLU A 75 -0.73 3.06 13.87
CA GLU A 75 -0.24 1.89 13.16
C GLU A 75 1.10 2.19 12.49
N LEU A 76 1.97 1.21 12.45
CA LEU A 76 3.31 1.32 11.90
C LEU A 76 3.43 0.44 10.67
N LEU A 77 3.74 1.02 9.52
CA LEU A 77 3.57 0.36 8.24
C LEU A 77 4.78 0.52 7.33
N THR A 78 5.27 -0.57 6.75
CA THR A 78 6.13 -0.47 5.57
C THR A 78 5.28 -0.35 4.30
N ALA A 79 5.48 0.70 3.50
CA ALA A 79 4.70 0.95 2.28
C ALA A 79 5.60 1.30 1.07
N VAL A 80 6.47 0.42 0.62
CA VAL A 80 6.62 -0.97 1.03
C VAL A 80 8.08 -1.30 1.30
N ALA A 81 8.34 -2.39 2.06
CA ALA A 81 9.66 -3.00 2.11
C ALA A 81 9.87 -3.88 0.86
N ILE A 82 11.08 -3.83 0.27
CA ILE A 82 11.41 -4.63 -0.91
C ILE A 82 11.67 -6.08 -0.48
N ALA A 83 10.81 -7.02 -0.90
CA ALA A 83 10.83 -8.40 -0.43
C ALA A 83 12.05 -9.20 -0.90
N PHE A 84 12.31 -9.25 -2.21
CA PHE A 84 13.20 -10.24 -2.81
C PHE A 84 14.69 -10.14 -2.43
N PRO A 85 15.26 -8.99 -2.08
CA PRO A 85 16.60 -8.91 -1.52
C PRO A 85 16.72 -9.46 -0.09
N ARG A 86 15.60 -9.68 0.60
CA ARG A 86 15.54 -10.21 1.96
C ARG A 86 15.08 -11.66 1.96
N SER A 87 15.71 -12.51 2.76
CA SER A 87 15.12 -13.81 3.06
C SER A 87 13.80 -13.61 3.83
N PRO A 88 12.74 -14.41 3.57
CA PRO A 88 11.56 -14.44 4.43
C PRO A 88 11.89 -14.58 5.92
N MET A 89 12.92 -15.35 6.29
CA MET A 89 13.36 -15.49 7.68
C MET A 89 13.84 -14.16 8.28
N VAL A 90 14.66 -13.39 7.54
CA VAL A 90 15.15 -12.07 8.00
C VAL A 90 13.99 -11.07 8.13
N CYS A 91 13.05 -11.11 7.20
CA CYS A 91 11.87 -10.27 7.24
C CYS A 91 10.93 -10.69 8.38
N ALA A 92 10.79 -12.00 8.64
CA ALA A 92 10.00 -12.52 9.74
C ALA A 92 10.52 -12.04 11.10
N ASN A 93 11.86 -12.09 11.32
CA ASN A 93 12.48 -11.58 12.54
C ASN A 93 12.17 -10.08 12.76
N ALA A 94 12.45 -9.25 11.75
CA ALA A 94 12.20 -7.81 11.87
C ALA A 94 10.73 -7.48 12.15
N SER A 95 9.81 -8.20 11.51
CA SER A 95 8.36 -8.02 11.71
C SER A 95 7.90 -8.49 13.08
N TRP A 96 8.47 -9.60 13.57
CA TRP A 96 8.15 -10.10 14.91
C TRP A 96 8.58 -9.13 16.00
N ASP A 97 9.83 -8.63 15.91
CA ASP A 97 10.36 -7.68 16.88
C ASP A 97 9.55 -6.37 16.87
N LEU A 98 9.18 -5.87 15.69
CA LEU A 98 8.33 -4.68 15.57
C LEU A 98 6.91 -4.91 16.10
N GLN A 99 6.33 -6.08 15.87
CA GLN A 99 5.01 -6.42 16.37
C GLN A 99 4.99 -6.45 17.91
N VAL A 100 6.02 -7.02 18.51
CA VAL A 100 6.18 -7.01 19.98
C VAL A 100 6.43 -5.60 20.49
N ALA A 101 7.38 -4.88 19.91
CA ALA A 101 7.76 -3.52 20.36
C ALA A 101 6.60 -2.51 20.22
N SER A 102 5.74 -2.68 19.23
CA SER A 102 4.58 -1.81 19.00
C SER A 102 3.31 -2.23 19.73
N GLY A 103 3.33 -3.35 20.46
CA GLY A 103 2.11 -3.87 21.07
C GLY A 103 1.04 -4.33 20.07
N GLY A 104 1.45 -4.89 18.93
CA GLY A 104 0.53 -5.42 17.92
C GLY A 104 0.14 -4.43 16.81
N ARG A 105 0.77 -3.25 16.72
CA ARG A 105 0.41 -2.18 15.78
C ARG A 105 1.19 -2.21 14.44
N PHE A 106 2.10 -3.16 14.25
CA PHE A 106 2.90 -3.23 13.03
C PHE A 106 2.18 -3.96 11.90
N VAL A 107 2.18 -3.40 10.70
CA VAL A 107 1.70 -4.01 9.45
C VAL A 107 2.84 -4.12 8.46
N LEU A 108 3.08 -5.34 7.96
CA LEU A 108 4.12 -5.60 6.99
C LEU A 108 3.61 -5.37 5.57
N GLY A 109 4.02 -4.27 4.96
CA GLY A 109 3.79 -4.01 3.54
C GLY A 109 5.00 -4.39 2.70
N LEU A 110 4.82 -5.28 1.73
CA LEU A 110 5.87 -5.82 0.87
C LEU A 110 5.69 -5.45 -0.59
N GLY A 111 6.78 -5.32 -1.32
CA GLY A 111 6.77 -5.14 -2.76
C GLY A 111 7.88 -5.93 -3.48
N PRO A 112 7.64 -6.39 -4.72
CA PRO A 112 8.64 -7.16 -5.48
C PRO A 112 9.80 -6.30 -5.98
N GLN A 113 9.61 -4.99 -6.11
CA GLN A 113 10.44 -4.07 -6.87
C GLN A 113 10.56 -4.49 -8.35
N ILE A 114 11.08 -3.63 -9.22
CA ILE A 114 11.29 -3.95 -10.63
C ILE A 114 12.57 -4.79 -10.85
N ARG A 115 12.63 -5.52 -11.98
CA ARG A 115 13.76 -6.35 -12.37
C ARG A 115 15.12 -5.63 -12.30
N ALA A 116 15.16 -4.39 -12.80
CA ALA A 116 16.40 -3.62 -12.86
C ALA A 116 17.01 -3.38 -11.47
N HIS A 117 16.19 -3.04 -10.47
CA HIS A 117 16.65 -2.84 -9.10
C HIS A 117 17.05 -4.17 -8.45
N ASN A 118 16.26 -5.24 -8.61
CA ASN A 118 16.63 -6.56 -8.08
C ASN A 118 17.99 -7.00 -8.59
N VAL A 119 18.20 -6.97 -9.91
CA VAL A 119 19.41 -7.51 -10.52
C VAL A 119 20.62 -6.58 -10.35
N ARG A 120 20.44 -5.25 -10.58
CA ARG A 120 21.60 -4.34 -10.68
C ARG A 120 21.91 -3.60 -9.38
N ARG A 121 20.90 -3.39 -8.51
CA ARG A 121 21.09 -2.68 -7.23
C ARG A 121 21.26 -3.66 -6.07
N PHE A 122 20.46 -4.73 -6.05
CA PHE A 122 20.46 -5.70 -4.95
C PHE A 122 21.20 -7.00 -5.27
N SER A 123 21.66 -7.20 -6.51
CA SER A 123 22.37 -8.41 -6.94
C SER A 123 21.56 -9.71 -6.71
N VAL A 124 20.24 -9.65 -6.89
CA VAL A 124 19.32 -10.76 -6.69
C VAL A 124 18.81 -11.27 -8.03
N PRO A 125 18.83 -12.59 -8.29
CA PRO A 125 18.27 -13.16 -9.50
C PRO A 125 16.78 -12.81 -9.65
N TRP A 126 16.38 -12.53 -10.89
CA TRP A 126 14.99 -12.27 -11.22
C TRP A 126 14.25 -13.57 -11.55
N SER A 127 13.06 -13.72 -11.01
CA SER A 127 12.12 -14.81 -11.32
C SER A 127 10.70 -14.25 -11.41
N ALA A 128 9.71 -15.09 -11.73
CA ALA A 128 8.31 -14.73 -11.83
C ALA A 128 7.81 -14.06 -10.52
N PRO A 129 7.54 -12.75 -10.52
CA PRO A 129 7.36 -12.00 -9.26
C PRO A 129 6.11 -12.42 -8.48
N ALA A 130 5.02 -12.78 -9.15
CA ALA A 130 3.78 -13.18 -8.45
C ALA A 130 3.93 -14.54 -7.76
N ALA A 131 4.50 -15.54 -8.45
CA ALA A 131 4.74 -16.87 -7.86
C ALA A 131 5.71 -16.77 -6.67
N ARG A 132 6.81 -16.02 -6.84
CA ARG A 132 7.79 -15.81 -5.77
C ARG A 132 7.22 -15.03 -4.58
N MET A 133 6.37 -14.02 -4.81
CA MET A 133 5.72 -13.26 -3.72
C MET A 133 4.73 -14.13 -2.95
N ARG A 134 3.97 -14.98 -3.65
CA ARG A 134 3.08 -15.94 -2.99
C ARG A 134 3.86 -16.81 -2.01
N GLU A 135 4.93 -17.47 -2.48
CA GLU A 135 5.77 -18.31 -1.62
C GLU A 135 6.47 -17.52 -0.50
N TYR A 136 6.80 -16.24 -0.76
CA TYR A 136 7.37 -15.37 0.27
C TYR A 136 6.40 -15.17 1.43
N VAL A 137 5.14 -14.83 1.15
CA VAL A 137 4.11 -14.64 2.17
C VAL A 137 3.79 -15.95 2.88
N GLU A 138 3.65 -17.06 2.14
CA GLU A 138 3.43 -18.39 2.71
C GLU A 138 4.57 -18.81 3.64
N SER A 139 5.82 -18.51 3.26
CA SER A 139 7.01 -18.75 4.09
C SER A 139 6.99 -17.95 5.39
N LEU A 140 6.66 -16.65 5.32
CA LEU A 140 6.53 -15.81 6.52
C LEU A 140 5.52 -16.42 7.51
N ARG A 141 4.34 -16.78 7.03
CA ARG A 141 3.30 -17.38 7.86
C ARG A 141 3.71 -18.74 8.44
N ALA A 142 4.42 -19.57 7.69
CA ALA A 142 4.96 -20.83 8.18
C ALA A 142 6.01 -20.61 9.29
N ILE A 143 6.89 -19.63 9.14
CA ILE A 143 7.89 -19.26 10.13
C ILE A 143 7.20 -18.76 11.41
N TRP A 144 6.26 -17.83 11.30
CA TRP A 144 5.56 -17.27 12.47
C TRP A 144 4.71 -18.32 13.20
N ARG A 145 4.04 -19.25 12.50
CA ARG A 145 3.33 -20.37 13.12
C ARG A 145 4.29 -21.28 13.88
N ALA A 146 5.46 -21.57 13.32
CA ALA A 146 6.48 -22.36 14.03
C ALA A 146 6.91 -21.68 15.34
N TRP A 147 7.06 -20.35 15.34
CA TRP A 147 7.41 -19.60 16.55
C TRP A 147 6.28 -19.50 17.56
N ARG A 148 5.06 -19.23 17.07
CA ARG A 148 3.90 -18.98 17.94
C ARG A 148 3.33 -20.28 18.55
N ASN A 149 3.20 -21.31 17.72
CA ASN A 149 2.50 -22.52 18.07
C ASN A 149 3.46 -23.69 18.38
N GLY A 150 4.77 -23.52 18.21
CA GLY A 150 5.73 -24.62 18.33
C GLY A 150 5.62 -25.67 17.21
N GLU A 151 5.01 -25.29 16.07
CA GLU A 151 4.89 -26.18 14.93
C GLU A 151 6.27 -26.46 14.31
N LYS A 152 6.42 -27.68 13.76
CA LYS A 152 7.63 -27.98 12.97
C LYS A 152 7.67 -27.09 11.74
N LEU A 153 8.77 -26.33 11.56
CA LEU A 153 8.99 -25.58 10.34
C LEU A 153 9.30 -26.53 9.20
N ASP A 154 8.41 -26.60 8.22
CA ASP A 154 8.56 -27.41 7.01
C ASP A 154 7.82 -26.75 5.84
N TYR A 155 8.45 -25.77 5.21
CA TYR A 155 7.94 -25.12 4.02
C TYR A 155 8.77 -25.52 2.80
N GLN A 156 8.11 -26.06 1.78
CA GLN A 156 8.75 -26.56 0.54
C GLN A 156 8.10 -25.89 -0.68
N GLY A 157 8.75 -24.87 -1.22
CA GLY A 157 8.36 -24.17 -2.44
C GLY A 157 9.43 -24.31 -3.55
N GLU A 158 9.14 -23.71 -4.68
CA GLU A 158 10.09 -23.59 -5.79
C GLU A 158 11.16 -22.55 -5.49
N HIS A 159 10.76 -21.41 -4.92
CA HIS A 159 11.64 -20.27 -4.63
C HIS A 159 12.20 -20.27 -3.22
N TYR A 160 11.49 -20.85 -2.25
CA TYR A 160 11.88 -20.84 -0.85
C TYR A 160 11.67 -22.20 -0.19
N ARG A 161 12.62 -22.57 0.70
CA ARG A 161 12.56 -23.80 1.49
C ARG A 161 13.05 -23.51 2.90
N PHE A 162 12.25 -23.87 3.91
CA PHE A 162 12.58 -23.69 5.31
C PHE A 162 12.23 -24.97 6.08
N SER A 163 13.23 -25.60 6.66
CA SER A 163 13.08 -26.88 7.40
C SER A 163 13.89 -26.93 8.69
N LEU A 164 14.55 -25.84 9.06
CA LEU A 164 15.36 -25.78 10.27
C LEU A 164 14.85 -24.68 11.20
N MET A 165 14.44 -25.09 12.40
CA MET A 165 14.14 -24.22 13.53
C MET A 165 14.58 -24.90 14.81
N THR A 166 15.39 -24.24 15.60
CA THR A 166 15.84 -24.76 16.89
C THR A 166 15.44 -23.80 18.03
N PRO A 167 15.36 -24.27 19.27
CA PRO A 167 14.94 -23.41 20.39
C PRO A 167 15.76 -22.10 20.53
N ALA A 168 17.06 -22.13 20.22
CA ALA A 168 17.91 -20.95 20.30
C ALA A 168 17.57 -19.86 19.24
N PHE A 169 16.87 -20.23 18.15
CA PHE A 169 16.46 -19.33 17.07
C PHE A 169 14.95 -19.10 17.02
N THR A 170 14.25 -19.54 18.07
CA THR A 170 12.80 -19.32 18.22
C THR A 170 12.61 -18.17 19.20
N PRO A 171 12.12 -17.00 18.77
CA PRO A 171 11.82 -15.92 19.68
C PRO A 171 10.73 -16.32 20.66
N PRO A 172 10.72 -15.77 21.90
CA PRO A 172 9.62 -16.03 22.82
C PRO A 172 8.32 -15.49 22.24
N SER A 173 7.21 -16.15 22.53
CA SER A 173 5.89 -15.62 22.17
C SER A 173 5.66 -14.32 22.93
N GLY A 174 5.51 -13.21 22.22
CA GLY A 174 5.22 -11.92 22.81
C GLY A 174 3.76 -11.71 23.18
N GLY A 175 2.89 -12.72 22.96
CA GLY A 175 1.44 -12.62 23.18
C GLY A 175 0.71 -11.73 22.13
N GLN A 176 1.44 -11.15 21.20
CA GLN A 176 0.87 -10.29 20.15
C GLN A 176 0.35 -11.13 18.96
N PRO A 177 -0.66 -10.66 18.22
CA PRO A 177 -1.08 -11.30 16.97
C PRO A 177 0.07 -11.32 15.95
N MET A 178 0.03 -12.21 14.97
CA MET A 178 0.96 -12.14 13.84
C MET A 178 0.76 -10.82 13.09
N ALA A 179 1.85 -10.23 12.58
CA ALA A 179 1.75 -9.02 11.80
C ALA A 179 0.90 -9.26 10.53
N PRO A 180 -0.10 -8.41 10.26
CA PRO A 180 -0.81 -8.46 8.99
C PRO A 180 0.17 -8.25 7.82
N VAL A 181 -0.04 -8.96 6.73
CA VAL A 181 0.81 -8.87 5.53
C VAL A 181 0.02 -8.26 4.39
N THR A 182 0.51 -7.15 3.87
CA THR A 182 -0.05 -6.48 2.69
C THR A 182 1.00 -6.42 1.59
N ILE A 183 0.58 -6.39 0.32
CA ILE A 183 1.53 -6.29 -0.80
C ILE A 183 1.17 -5.18 -1.77
N ALA A 184 2.20 -4.57 -2.36
CA ALA A 184 2.01 -3.67 -3.50
C ALA A 184 1.61 -4.48 -4.74
N ALA A 185 0.51 -4.10 -5.38
CA ALA A 185 0.01 -4.75 -6.57
C ALA A 185 -0.40 -3.75 -7.66
N VAL A 186 -0.03 -4.06 -8.90
CA VAL A 186 -0.40 -3.30 -10.10
C VAL A 186 -1.02 -4.25 -11.14
N GLY A 187 -0.32 -5.33 -11.46
CA GLY A 187 -0.75 -6.29 -12.47
C GLY A 187 -1.64 -7.42 -11.92
N PRO A 188 -2.32 -8.16 -12.81
CA PRO A 188 -3.34 -9.15 -12.43
C PRO A 188 -2.80 -10.28 -11.55
N GLY A 189 -1.59 -10.77 -11.82
CA GLY A 189 -0.99 -11.84 -11.03
C GLY A 189 -0.70 -11.43 -9.58
N MET A 190 -0.22 -10.20 -9.36
CA MET A 190 0.05 -9.69 -8.01
C MET A 190 -1.24 -9.36 -7.25
N LEU A 191 -2.28 -8.84 -7.93
CA LEU A 191 -3.61 -8.64 -7.35
C LEU A 191 -4.21 -9.96 -6.88
N LYS A 192 -4.09 -11.03 -7.67
CA LYS A 192 -4.54 -12.36 -7.26
C LYS A 192 -3.78 -12.88 -6.03
N VAL A 193 -2.46 -12.67 -5.96
CA VAL A 193 -1.67 -13.02 -4.77
C VAL A 193 -2.12 -12.21 -3.55
N ALA A 194 -2.38 -10.91 -3.71
CA ALA A 194 -2.90 -10.08 -2.62
C ALA A 194 -4.20 -10.66 -2.06
N GLY A 195 -5.21 -10.87 -2.90
CA GLY A 195 -6.51 -11.40 -2.46
C GLY A 195 -6.43 -12.81 -1.87
N SER A 196 -5.55 -13.69 -2.42
CA SER A 196 -5.51 -15.10 -2.02
C SER A 196 -4.54 -15.43 -0.88
N ARG A 197 -3.62 -14.54 -0.50
CA ARG A 197 -2.57 -14.86 0.50
C ARG A 197 -2.30 -13.76 1.51
N CYS A 198 -2.78 -12.53 1.27
CA CYS A 198 -2.47 -11.37 2.12
C CYS A 198 -3.69 -10.90 2.90
N ASP A 199 -3.46 -9.95 3.81
CA ASP A 199 -4.49 -9.31 4.64
C ASP A 199 -4.90 -7.95 4.06
N GLY A 200 -4.23 -7.51 2.98
CA GLY A 200 -4.55 -6.28 2.28
C GLY A 200 -3.69 -6.05 1.04
N VAL A 201 -4.02 -4.99 0.32
CA VAL A 201 -3.32 -4.53 -0.87
C VAL A 201 -2.92 -3.07 -0.77
N ARG A 202 -1.71 -2.77 -1.25
CA ARG A 202 -1.20 -1.41 -1.43
C ARG A 202 -1.27 -1.07 -2.93
N LEU A 203 -2.33 -0.37 -3.33
CA LEU A 203 -2.51 0.03 -4.72
C LEU A 203 -1.53 1.16 -5.08
N HIS A 204 -0.95 1.05 -6.25
CA HIS A 204 -0.08 2.11 -6.74
C HIS A 204 -0.89 3.39 -7.00
N PRO A 205 -0.35 4.60 -6.74
CA PRO A 205 -1.06 5.86 -7.01
C PRO A 205 -1.44 6.07 -8.49
N PHE A 206 -0.77 5.39 -9.41
CA PHE A 206 -1.15 5.37 -10.83
C PHE A 206 -2.34 4.43 -11.07
N CYS A 207 -3.47 4.76 -10.45
CA CYS A 207 -4.72 4.02 -10.48
C CYS A 207 -5.89 5.01 -10.49
N THR A 208 -6.90 4.79 -11.32
CA THR A 208 -8.14 5.58 -11.36
C THR A 208 -9.27 4.79 -10.69
N SER A 209 -10.39 5.45 -10.33
CA SER A 209 -11.56 4.76 -9.76
C SER A 209 -12.05 3.68 -10.70
N ARG A 210 -12.19 4.00 -11.98
CA ARG A 210 -12.65 3.05 -13.01
C ARG A 210 -11.69 1.84 -13.13
N TYR A 211 -10.36 2.08 -13.12
CA TYR A 211 -9.39 0.98 -13.18
C TYR A 211 -9.44 0.12 -11.91
N PHE A 212 -9.64 0.76 -10.75
CA PHE A 212 -9.87 0.03 -9.51
C PHE A 212 -11.11 -0.86 -9.57
N GLU A 213 -12.25 -0.30 -9.94
CA GLU A 213 -13.54 -0.99 -9.96
C GLU A 213 -13.61 -2.09 -11.01
N GLU A 214 -13.16 -1.82 -12.25
CA GLU A 214 -13.29 -2.76 -13.38
C GLU A 214 -12.12 -3.75 -13.48
N PHE A 215 -10.96 -3.42 -12.91
CA PHE A 215 -9.77 -4.26 -13.06
C PHE A 215 -9.21 -4.79 -11.73
N CYS A 216 -8.99 -3.94 -10.73
CA CYS A 216 -8.32 -4.36 -9.49
C CYS A 216 -9.24 -5.16 -8.58
N LEU A 217 -10.40 -4.60 -8.23
CA LEU A 217 -11.33 -5.16 -7.25
C LEU A 217 -11.81 -6.58 -7.62
N PRO A 218 -12.24 -6.88 -8.86
CA PRO A 218 -12.65 -8.23 -9.22
C PRO A 218 -11.55 -9.28 -8.98
N ARG A 219 -10.29 -8.93 -9.26
CA ARG A 219 -9.14 -9.84 -9.10
C ARG A 219 -8.75 -10.06 -7.64
N LEU A 220 -8.98 -9.07 -6.79
CA LEU A 220 -8.81 -9.22 -5.34
C LEU A 220 -9.88 -10.15 -4.79
N VAL A 221 -11.15 -9.91 -5.14
CA VAL A 221 -12.30 -10.69 -4.67
C VAL A 221 -12.22 -12.16 -5.09
N GLU A 222 -11.75 -12.46 -6.30
CA GLU A 222 -11.48 -13.85 -6.74
C GLU A 222 -10.55 -14.61 -5.77
N GLY A 223 -9.64 -13.91 -5.09
CA GLY A 223 -8.70 -14.52 -4.14
C GLY A 223 -9.27 -14.75 -2.75
N PHE A 224 -10.30 -14.05 -2.33
CA PHE A 224 -10.79 -14.08 -0.95
C PHE A 224 -11.23 -15.47 -0.49
N GLY A 225 -11.89 -16.23 -1.34
CA GLY A 225 -12.31 -17.60 -1.04
C GLY A 225 -11.14 -18.54 -0.71
N GLU A 226 -10.02 -18.43 -1.45
CA GLU A 226 -8.81 -19.21 -1.18
C GLU A 226 -8.13 -18.77 0.12
N ASN A 227 -8.29 -17.52 0.51
CA ASN A 227 -7.70 -16.91 1.70
C ASN A 227 -8.55 -17.12 2.96
N GLY A 228 -9.82 -17.48 2.78
CA GLY A 228 -10.78 -17.66 3.90
C GLY A 228 -11.14 -16.35 4.59
N ILE A 229 -11.16 -15.23 3.85
CA ILE A 229 -11.49 -13.89 4.35
C ILE A 229 -12.64 -13.28 3.58
N THR A 230 -13.22 -12.23 4.16
CA THR A 230 -14.24 -11.39 3.54
C THR A 230 -13.65 -10.04 3.12
N ARG A 231 -14.45 -9.20 2.45
CA ARG A 231 -14.04 -7.84 2.08
C ARG A 231 -13.75 -6.97 3.31
N GLU A 232 -14.52 -7.15 4.37
CA GLU A 232 -14.42 -6.40 5.62
C GLU A 232 -13.13 -6.71 6.39
N GLN A 233 -12.50 -7.83 6.08
CA GLN A 233 -11.26 -8.31 6.70
C GLN A 233 -10.01 -8.04 5.85
N PHE A 234 -10.20 -7.40 4.69
CA PHE A 234 -9.14 -7.13 3.73
C PHE A 234 -8.97 -5.63 3.48
N GLU A 235 -7.82 -5.08 3.88
CA GLU A 235 -7.53 -3.66 3.72
C GLU A 235 -7.15 -3.30 2.28
N ILE A 236 -7.81 -2.30 1.72
CA ILE A 236 -7.45 -1.72 0.42
C ILE A 236 -6.92 -0.30 0.65
N THR A 237 -5.64 -0.09 0.35
CA THR A 237 -4.97 1.17 0.61
C THR A 237 -4.49 1.85 -0.67
N GLY A 238 -4.64 3.15 -0.78
CA GLY A 238 -4.08 3.98 -1.85
C GLY A 238 -4.92 3.97 -3.13
N GLY A 239 -4.28 3.87 -4.29
CA GLY A 239 -4.97 3.87 -5.59
C GLY A 239 -5.25 5.27 -6.14
N GLY A 240 -4.44 6.28 -5.78
CA GLY A 240 -4.58 7.65 -6.29
C GLY A 240 -3.87 8.67 -5.42
N TYR A 241 -4.12 9.94 -5.70
CA TYR A 241 -3.57 11.08 -4.97
C TYR A 241 -4.66 11.88 -4.28
N VAL A 242 -4.28 12.63 -3.25
CA VAL A 242 -5.11 13.68 -2.63
C VAL A 242 -4.37 14.99 -2.82
N VAL A 243 -4.99 15.94 -3.50
CA VAL A 243 -4.49 17.29 -3.73
C VAL A 243 -5.39 18.25 -2.97
N THR A 244 -4.91 18.76 -1.86
CA THR A 244 -5.65 19.70 -1.02
C THR A 244 -4.76 20.83 -0.52
N GLY A 245 -5.37 21.91 -0.08
CA GLY A 245 -4.67 23.08 0.43
C GLY A 245 -5.65 24.16 0.86
N ARG A 246 -5.13 25.24 1.42
CA ARG A 246 -5.95 26.36 1.93
C ARG A 246 -6.58 27.21 0.83
N ASP A 247 -5.96 27.22 -0.35
CA ASP A 247 -6.33 28.08 -1.46
C ASP A 247 -6.04 27.43 -2.82
N GLU A 248 -6.52 28.04 -3.87
CA GLU A 248 -6.36 27.60 -5.26
C GLU A 248 -4.88 27.56 -5.71
N GLU A 249 -4.00 28.36 -5.12
CA GLU A 249 -2.59 28.32 -5.45
C GLU A 249 -1.92 27.04 -4.90
N ALA A 250 -2.27 26.62 -3.69
CA ALA A 250 -1.84 25.35 -3.13
C ALA A 250 -2.35 24.17 -3.97
N ILE A 251 -3.61 24.21 -4.41
CA ILE A 251 -4.20 23.21 -5.31
C ILE A 251 -3.41 23.14 -6.62
N ARG A 252 -3.12 24.27 -7.26
CA ARG A 252 -2.36 24.30 -8.52
C ARG A 252 -0.98 23.68 -8.35
N ARG A 253 -0.25 24.04 -7.28
CA ARG A 253 1.06 23.42 -6.98
C ARG A 253 0.96 21.90 -6.80
N GLY A 254 -0.03 21.43 -6.07
CA GLY A 254 -0.26 19.99 -5.87
C GLY A 254 -0.60 19.27 -7.19
N MET A 255 -1.42 19.87 -8.05
CA MET A 255 -1.72 19.32 -9.37
C MET A 255 -0.46 19.23 -10.25
N ASP A 256 0.39 20.25 -10.23
CA ASP A 256 1.65 20.25 -11.00
C ASP A 256 2.59 19.12 -10.53
N GLU A 257 2.63 18.83 -9.24
CA GLU A 257 3.36 17.66 -8.72
C GLU A 257 2.78 16.34 -9.18
N VAL A 258 1.45 16.20 -9.20
CA VAL A 258 0.80 15.00 -9.72
C VAL A 258 1.13 14.86 -11.22
N LYS A 259 1.15 15.93 -12.02
CA LYS A 259 1.58 15.89 -13.43
C LYS A 259 2.99 15.32 -13.60
N VAL A 260 3.95 15.73 -12.75
CA VAL A 260 5.32 15.17 -12.77
C VAL A 260 5.29 13.67 -12.57
N ARG A 261 4.51 13.19 -11.60
CA ARG A 261 4.40 11.76 -11.28
C ARG A 261 3.67 11.00 -12.39
N LEU A 262 2.58 11.54 -12.92
CA LEU A 262 1.83 10.92 -14.02
C LEU A 262 2.70 10.86 -15.29
N GLY A 263 3.48 11.91 -15.60
CA GLY A 263 4.44 11.88 -16.70
C GLY A 263 5.48 10.77 -16.54
N PHE A 264 6.05 10.63 -15.34
CA PHE A 264 7.04 9.61 -15.04
C PHE A 264 6.47 8.20 -15.17
N TYR A 265 5.37 7.88 -14.45
CA TYR A 265 4.77 6.54 -14.47
C TYR A 265 4.11 6.23 -15.82
N GLY A 266 3.42 7.18 -16.44
CA GLY A 266 2.80 7.03 -17.76
C GLY A 266 3.78 6.71 -18.88
N SER A 267 5.07 7.07 -18.71
CA SER A 267 6.14 6.67 -19.63
C SER A 267 6.50 5.17 -19.58
N THR A 268 6.02 4.45 -18.57
CA THR A 268 6.34 3.04 -18.33
C THR A 268 5.23 2.14 -18.87
N PRO A 269 5.52 1.19 -19.78
CA PRO A 269 4.50 0.37 -20.44
C PRO A 269 3.57 -0.42 -19.51
N ASP A 270 4.07 -0.85 -18.34
CA ASP A 270 3.28 -1.62 -17.38
C ASP A 270 2.07 -0.85 -16.81
N TYR A 271 2.07 0.50 -16.92
CA TYR A 271 0.96 1.36 -16.50
C TYR A 271 0.03 1.78 -17.66
N TRP A 272 0.36 1.48 -18.90
CA TRP A 272 -0.47 1.89 -20.04
C TRP A 272 -1.91 1.38 -20.01
N PRO A 273 -2.22 0.17 -19.50
CA PRO A 273 -3.62 -0.25 -19.39
C PRO A 273 -4.52 0.74 -18.66
N VAL A 274 -3.98 1.49 -17.67
CA VAL A 274 -4.73 2.55 -16.97
C VAL A 274 -5.02 3.72 -17.92
N LEU A 275 -4.03 4.17 -18.70
CA LEU A 275 -4.20 5.25 -19.67
C LEU A 275 -5.13 4.84 -20.82
N GLU A 276 -4.98 3.62 -21.34
CA GLU A 276 -5.78 3.08 -22.43
C GLU A 276 -7.27 2.98 -22.06
N MET A 277 -7.59 2.63 -20.83
CA MET A 277 -8.96 2.61 -20.30
C MET A 277 -9.68 3.97 -20.42
N HIS A 278 -8.91 5.06 -20.38
CA HIS A 278 -9.40 6.43 -20.48
C HIS A 278 -9.14 7.11 -21.84
N GLY A 279 -8.68 6.34 -22.85
CA GLY A 279 -8.39 6.88 -24.18
C GLY A 279 -7.06 7.61 -24.31
N TYR A 280 -6.18 7.55 -23.30
CA TYR A 280 -4.86 8.21 -23.29
C TYR A 280 -3.69 7.28 -23.69
N GLY A 281 -3.95 6.18 -24.41
CA GLY A 281 -2.89 5.25 -24.81
C GLY A 281 -1.80 5.90 -25.67
N ASP A 282 -2.14 6.86 -26.56
CA ASP A 282 -1.16 7.60 -27.35
C ASP A 282 -0.26 8.49 -26.50
N LEU A 283 -0.80 9.06 -25.44
CA LEU A 283 -0.01 9.84 -24.47
C LEU A 283 1.08 8.95 -23.82
N GLY A 284 0.75 7.74 -23.39
CA GLY A 284 1.74 6.81 -22.82
C GLY A 284 2.89 6.52 -23.79
N ARG A 285 2.59 6.30 -25.08
CA ARG A 285 3.60 6.11 -26.14
C ARG A 285 4.45 7.34 -26.35
N LYS A 286 3.84 8.54 -26.38
CA LYS A 286 4.55 9.83 -26.49
C LYS A 286 5.50 10.04 -25.30
N LEU A 287 5.03 9.88 -24.07
CA LEU A 287 5.85 10.00 -22.85
C LEU A 287 7.05 9.04 -22.89
N ARG A 288 6.83 7.80 -23.34
CA ARG A 288 7.92 6.82 -23.51
C ARG A 288 8.96 7.28 -24.51
N GLN A 289 8.54 7.85 -25.64
CA GLN A 289 9.47 8.40 -26.64
C GLN A 289 10.28 9.56 -26.05
N MET A 290 9.62 10.49 -25.35
CA MET A 290 10.28 11.62 -24.70
C MET A 290 11.36 11.18 -23.69
N THR A 291 11.09 10.12 -22.90
CA THR A 291 12.12 9.59 -21.98
C THR A 291 13.33 9.01 -22.71
N ARG A 292 13.15 8.38 -23.89
CA ARG A 292 14.27 7.92 -24.73
C ARG A 292 15.09 9.05 -25.32
N GLU A 293 14.46 10.20 -25.53
CA GLU A 293 15.11 11.44 -26.00
C GLU A 293 15.73 12.27 -24.87
N GLY A 294 15.62 11.81 -23.61
CA GLY A 294 16.16 12.51 -22.45
C GLY A 294 15.33 13.70 -21.97
N LYS A 295 14.10 13.88 -22.46
CA LYS A 295 13.20 15.03 -22.17
C LYS A 295 12.41 14.82 -20.87
N TRP A 296 13.05 14.35 -19.81
CA TRP A 296 12.40 14.04 -18.54
C TRP A 296 11.70 15.23 -17.89
N GLY A 297 12.30 16.42 -18.01
CA GLY A 297 11.75 17.66 -17.44
C GLY A 297 10.51 18.20 -18.16
N GLU A 298 10.22 17.70 -19.36
CA GLU A 298 9.10 18.17 -20.20
C GLU A 298 7.84 17.30 -20.05
N LEU A 299 7.94 16.12 -19.42
CA LEU A 299 6.84 15.15 -19.33
C LEU A 299 5.60 15.72 -18.66
N ALA A 300 5.76 16.53 -17.62
CA ALA A 300 4.65 17.12 -16.87
C ALA A 300 3.80 18.07 -17.76
N GLY A 301 4.42 18.74 -18.71
CA GLY A 301 3.73 19.63 -19.66
C GLY A 301 2.77 18.91 -20.61
N GLU A 302 2.91 17.60 -20.76
CA GLU A 302 2.05 16.77 -21.60
C GLU A 302 0.80 16.26 -20.87
N ILE A 303 0.74 16.44 -19.56
CA ILE A 303 -0.36 15.92 -18.72
C ILE A 303 -1.44 17.00 -18.56
N PRO A 304 -2.63 16.81 -19.13
CA PRO A 304 -3.71 17.78 -18.98
C PRO A 304 -4.38 17.67 -17.59
N ASP A 305 -5.03 18.74 -17.14
CA ASP A 305 -5.64 18.83 -15.83
C ASP A 305 -6.78 17.83 -15.62
N ASP A 306 -7.55 17.54 -16.65
CA ASP A 306 -8.62 16.55 -16.62
C ASP A 306 -8.07 15.13 -16.37
N LEU A 307 -6.91 14.80 -16.94
CA LEU A 307 -6.23 13.53 -16.61
C LEU A 307 -5.79 13.51 -15.15
N VAL A 308 -5.26 14.61 -14.58
CA VAL A 308 -4.90 14.67 -13.15
C VAL A 308 -6.11 14.32 -12.28
N ARG A 309 -7.28 14.86 -12.59
CA ARG A 309 -8.53 14.64 -11.83
C ARG A 309 -9.03 13.19 -11.88
N LEU A 310 -8.63 12.39 -12.86
CA LEU A 310 -8.90 10.94 -12.87
C LEU A 310 -8.05 10.20 -11.82
N PHE A 311 -6.87 10.71 -11.49
CA PHE A 311 -5.93 10.09 -10.55
C PHE A 311 -5.94 10.69 -9.15
N ALA A 312 -6.55 11.86 -8.96
CA ALA A 312 -6.52 12.59 -7.70
C ALA A 312 -7.91 13.06 -7.26
N ALA A 313 -8.17 13.00 -5.95
CA ALA A 313 -9.17 13.85 -5.32
C ALA A 313 -8.58 15.25 -5.19
N VAL A 314 -9.28 16.27 -5.69
CA VAL A 314 -8.78 17.66 -5.78
C VAL A 314 -9.79 18.60 -5.18
N GLY A 315 -9.42 19.37 -4.18
CA GLY A 315 -10.27 20.37 -3.55
C GLY A 315 -9.56 21.15 -2.44
N VAL A 316 -10.01 22.36 -2.15
CA VAL A 316 -9.58 23.09 -0.96
C VAL A 316 -10.00 22.36 0.31
N HIS A 317 -9.43 22.70 1.46
CA HIS A 317 -9.70 22.01 2.72
C HIS A 317 -11.21 21.88 3.03
N ALA A 318 -12.03 22.86 2.63
CA ALA A 318 -13.47 22.83 2.86
C ALA A 318 -14.22 21.77 2.01
N ASP A 319 -13.69 21.41 0.85
CA ASP A 319 -14.38 20.58 -0.14
C ASP A 319 -13.72 19.20 -0.34
N ILE A 320 -12.53 18.99 0.21
CA ILE A 320 -11.71 17.81 -0.10
C ILE A 320 -12.36 16.51 0.40
N LYS A 321 -13.11 16.53 1.48
CA LYS A 321 -13.81 15.34 1.97
C LYS A 321 -14.78 14.79 0.93
N ASP A 322 -15.59 15.63 0.31
CA ASP A 322 -16.54 15.21 -0.72
C ASP A 322 -15.81 14.68 -1.95
N ALA A 323 -14.69 15.33 -2.36
CA ALA A 323 -13.86 14.87 -3.45
C ALA A 323 -13.19 13.51 -3.14
N ILE A 324 -12.76 13.28 -1.90
CA ILE A 324 -12.23 11.99 -1.43
C ILE A 324 -13.34 10.93 -1.46
N GLY A 325 -14.53 11.22 -0.91
CA GLY A 325 -15.68 10.32 -0.94
C GLY A 325 -16.06 9.92 -2.35
N ALA A 326 -16.14 10.88 -3.27
CA ALA A 326 -16.43 10.62 -4.68
C ALA A 326 -15.34 9.79 -5.38
N ARG A 327 -14.06 10.00 -5.03
CA ARG A 327 -12.93 9.34 -5.70
C ARG A 327 -12.57 7.97 -5.13
N PHE A 328 -12.68 7.79 -3.81
CA PHE A 328 -12.19 6.61 -3.09
C PHE A 328 -13.28 5.82 -2.36
N GLY A 329 -14.45 6.42 -2.10
CA GLY A 329 -15.51 5.83 -1.27
C GLY A 329 -16.07 4.49 -1.77
N ASN A 330 -15.81 4.12 -3.04
CA ASN A 330 -16.26 2.86 -3.62
C ASN A 330 -15.36 1.65 -3.29
N GLY A 331 -14.53 1.73 -2.26
CA GLY A 331 -13.84 0.55 -1.79
C GLY A 331 -12.39 0.71 -1.37
N VAL A 332 -11.89 1.93 -1.24
CA VAL A 332 -10.59 2.21 -0.60
C VAL A 332 -10.82 2.50 0.87
N ASP A 333 -10.07 1.85 1.75
CA ASP A 333 -10.24 1.94 3.21
C ASP A 333 -9.27 2.89 3.87
N THR A 334 -8.06 3.01 3.28
CA THR A 334 -6.96 3.78 3.86
C THR A 334 -6.32 4.68 2.82
N LEU A 335 -6.18 5.96 3.13
CA LEU A 335 -5.51 6.95 2.29
C LEU A 335 -4.12 7.30 2.80
N TYR A 336 -3.26 7.69 1.87
CA TYR A 336 -1.98 8.29 2.16
C TYR A 336 -2.06 9.82 2.01
N ALA A 337 -2.09 10.53 3.12
CA ALA A 337 -1.79 11.95 3.15
C ALA A 337 -0.26 12.16 3.06
N GLY A 338 0.19 13.27 2.51
CA GLY A 338 1.63 13.58 2.48
C GLY A 338 2.45 12.81 1.45
N MET A 339 1.84 12.13 0.48
CA MET A 339 2.57 11.56 -0.65
C MET A 339 3.13 12.63 -1.61
N LEU A 340 2.59 13.83 -1.57
CA LEU A 340 3.05 14.96 -2.38
C LEU A 340 3.95 15.85 -1.52
N PRO A 341 5.21 16.11 -1.91
CA PRO A 341 6.17 16.89 -1.11
C PRO A 341 5.76 18.34 -0.83
N THR A 342 4.98 18.97 -1.69
CA THR A 342 4.52 20.37 -1.55
C THR A 342 3.08 20.49 -1.08
N ALA A 343 2.30 19.43 -1.11
CA ALA A 343 1.04 19.44 -0.37
C ALA A 343 1.35 19.72 1.10
N ASP A 344 0.54 20.53 1.75
CA ASP A 344 0.62 20.69 3.20
C ASP A 344 0.65 19.29 3.80
N ARG A 345 1.86 18.81 4.17
CA ARG A 345 2.05 17.45 4.73
C ARG A 345 1.24 17.29 6.00
N ASP A 346 1.01 18.42 6.65
CA ASP A 346 0.29 18.53 7.89
C ASP A 346 -1.13 18.97 7.60
N LEU A 347 -2.00 18.00 7.35
CA LEU A 347 -3.43 18.29 7.31
C LEU A 347 -3.87 18.82 8.69
N PRO A 348 -4.72 19.86 8.72
CA PRO A 348 -5.31 20.32 9.97
C PRO A 348 -5.99 19.16 10.72
N PRO A 349 -5.83 19.03 12.05
CA PRO A 349 -6.46 17.94 12.81
C PRO A 349 -7.97 17.83 12.64
N ASP A 350 -8.66 18.94 12.43
CA ASP A 350 -10.10 18.95 12.16
C ASP A 350 -10.43 18.31 10.81
N LEU A 351 -9.59 18.58 9.79
CA LEU A 351 -9.75 17.99 8.47
C LEU A 351 -9.45 16.49 8.48
N ILE A 352 -8.44 16.04 9.24
CA ILE A 352 -8.17 14.60 9.43
C ILE A 352 -9.41 13.92 9.98
N ARG A 353 -9.98 14.43 11.08
CA ARG A 353 -11.20 13.89 11.69
C ARG A 353 -12.41 13.91 10.74
N ASP A 354 -12.52 14.95 9.94
CA ASP A 354 -13.63 15.06 8.97
C ASP A 354 -13.51 14.01 7.86
N ILE A 355 -12.32 13.79 7.31
CA ILE A 355 -12.07 12.74 6.32
C ILE A 355 -12.30 11.34 6.93
N GLN A 356 -11.91 11.12 8.18
CA GLN A 356 -12.12 9.85 8.87
C GLN A 356 -13.60 9.47 8.97
N THR A 357 -14.55 10.43 8.91
CA THR A 357 -15.99 10.12 8.91
C THR A 357 -16.50 9.51 7.58
N ILE A 358 -15.67 9.39 6.54
CA ILE A 358 -16.07 8.73 5.29
C ILE A 358 -16.22 7.23 5.56
N PRO A 359 -17.38 6.61 5.26
CA PRO A 359 -17.60 5.20 5.52
C PRO A 359 -16.77 4.31 4.59
N VAL A 360 -16.23 3.21 5.14
CA VAL A 360 -15.46 2.20 4.41
C VAL A 360 -15.92 0.79 4.77
N ALA A 361 -15.42 -0.21 4.03
CA ALA A 361 -15.78 -1.61 4.27
C ALA A 361 -14.87 -2.32 5.29
N PHE A 362 -13.62 -1.90 5.44
CA PHE A 362 -12.65 -2.60 6.27
C PHE A 362 -12.96 -2.47 7.77
N GLU A 363 -13.22 -3.59 8.43
CA GLU A 363 -13.51 -3.67 9.88
C GLU A 363 -12.25 -3.89 10.72
N GLY A 364 -11.21 -4.48 10.13
CA GLY A 364 -9.96 -4.82 10.81
C GLY A 364 -9.34 -6.12 10.32
N PHE A 365 -8.07 -6.30 10.64
CA PHE A 365 -7.36 -7.54 10.32
C PHE A 365 -7.81 -8.69 11.21
N VAL A 366 -7.91 -9.88 10.62
CA VAL A 366 -8.21 -11.12 11.36
C VAL A 366 -6.93 -11.69 11.93
N GLU A 367 -6.98 -12.15 13.15
CA GLU A 367 -5.88 -12.91 13.74
C GLU A 367 -5.72 -14.27 13.02
N ARG A 368 -4.52 -14.61 12.58
CA ARG A 368 -4.20 -15.82 11.81
C ARG A 368 -3.10 -16.63 12.45
#